data_e5cd1f32023640b067e8106a9a2912cf
#
_entry.id   e5cd1f32023640b067e8106a9a2912cf
#
_cell.length_a   1.000
_cell.length_b   1.000
_cell.length_c   1.000
_cell.angle_alpha   90.00
_cell.angle_beta   90.00
_cell.angle_gamma   90.00
#
_symmetry.space_group_name_H-M   'P 1'
#
loop_
_entity.id
_entity.type
_entity.pdbx_description
1 polymer ?
#
loop_
_entity_poly.entity_id
_entity_poly.type
_entity_poly.pdbx_seq_one_letter_code
_entity_poly.pdbx_strand_id
1 'polypeptide(L)'
;HWELWSSDGSEPTYAIEISEPLIARDPVSDVDRDGIIAIDFGTKSTVVVYQKSSEHTLPMAIGTGRLADAGRPEHYENPTVMEFADIGTFLSKYNARNGRPETLWETLPISHTAYSDMKNSASRDYYAFFCDLKQWAGEGCYPLRICDRAGGEYLLPPYMSGEAAELDPIELYAYYIGLY
;
A
#
# COMPACT_ATOMS: atom_id res chain seq x y z
N HIS A 1 -9.07 -11.19 12.15
CA HIS A 1 -10.11 -11.61 13.12
C HIS A 1 -11.22 -12.42 12.49
N TRP A 2 -11.65 -12.10 11.29
CA TRP A 2 -12.76 -12.78 10.61
C TRP A 2 -12.45 -14.20 10.21
N GLU A 3 -11.19 -14.53 10.04
CA GLU A 3 -10.73 -15.84 9.58
C GLU A 3 -10.43 -16.83 10.72
N LEU A 4 -10.43 -16.38 11.96
CA LEU A 4 -10.28 -17.23 13.12
C LEU A 4 -11.57 -18.00 13.46
N TRP A 5 -12.69 -17.67 12.80
CA TRP A 5 -13.99 -18.27 13.05
C TRP A 5 -14.58 -18.77 11.74
N SER A 6 -14.71 -20.06 11.60
CA SER A 6 -15.52 -20.60 10.53
C SER A 6 -17.00 -20.41 10.86
N SER A 7 -17.75 -19.87 9.93
CA SER A 7 -19.19 -19.60 10.09
C SER A 7 -20.04 -20.89 10.15
N ASP A 8 -19.47 -22.01 9.82
CA ASP A 8 -20.12 -23.32 9.73
C ASP A 8 -19.74 -24.28 10.87
N GLY A 9 -18.91 -23.83 11.83
CA GLY A 9 -18.47 -24.65 12.96
C GLY A 9 -17.45 -25.75 12.58
N SER A 10 -16.90 -25.72 11.37
CA SER A 10 -15.80 -26.61 11.00
C SER A 10 -14.50 -26.21 11.70
N GLU A 11 -13.65 -27.16 11.99
CA GLU A 11 -12.32 -26.90 12.53
C GLU A 11 -11.56 -25.97 11.56
N PRO A 12 -10.92 -24.90 12.09
CA PRO A 12 -10.17 -23.98 11.25
C PRO A 12 -9.05 -24.74 10.53
N THR A 13 -8.96 -24.55 9.22
CA THR A 13 -7.96 -25.22 8.37
C THR A 13 -6.52 -24.87 8.77
N TYR A 14 -6.35 -23.85 9.60
CA TYR A 14 -5.06 -23.38 10.07
C TYR A 14 -5.08 -23.21 11.59
N ALA A 15 -4.49 -24.14 12.31
CA ALA A 15 -4.19 -23.98 13.72
C ALA A 15 -2.80 -23.34 13.86
N ILE A 16 -2.76 -22.12 14.38
CA ILE A 16 -1.51 -21.51 14.82
C ILE A 16 -1.40 -21.79 16.31
N GLU A 17 -0.42 -22.58 16.70
CA GLU A 17 -0.12 -22.79 18.11
C GLU A 17 0.56 -21.53 18.65
N ILE A 18 -0.14 -20.80 19.51
CA ILE A 18 0.35 -19.55 20.08
C ILE A 18 0.69 -19.83 21.55
N SER A 19 1.96 -19.67 21.88
CA SER A 19 2.47 -19.88 23.25
C SER A 19 2.04 -18.77 24.24
N GLU A 20 1.56 -17.65 23.74
CA GLU A 20 1.10 -16.52 24.54
C GLU A 20 -0.40 -16.26 24.35
N PRO A 21 -1.12 -15.77 25.38
CA PRO A 21 -2.54 -15.49 25.24
C PRO A 21 -2.78 -14.43 24.16
N LEU A 22 -3.57 -14.77 23.14
CA LEU A 22 -4.09 -13.82 22.18
C LEU A 22 -5.05 -12.86 22.88
N ILE A 23 -4.60 -11.64 23.09
CA ILE A 23 -5.49 -10.56 23.49
C ILE A 23 -6.19 -10.05 22.23
N ALA A 24 -7.46 -10.40 22.09
CA ALA A 24 -8.26 -9.88 20.98
C ALA A 24 -8.34 -8.36 21.12
N ARG A 25 -7.86 -7.65 20.08
CA ARG A 25 -8.01 -6.20 20.02
C ARG A 25 -9.51 -5.90 19.85
N ASP A 26 -10.05 -5.06 20.74
CA ASP A 26 -11.42 -4.59 20.62
C ASP A 26 -11.52 -3.59 19.47
N PRO A 27 -12.16 -3.92 18.33
CA PRO A 27 -12.27 -3.01 17.21
C PRO A 27 -13.08 -1.77 17.53
N VAL A 28 -13.99 -1.83 18.49
CA VAL A 28 -14.77 -0.67 18.94
C VAL A 28 -13.86 0.32 19.67
N SER A 29 -12.97 -0.16 20.53
CA SER A 29 -12.02 0.71 21.23
C SER A 29 -11.00 1.36 20.28
N ASP A 30 -10.78 0.78 19.09
CA ASP A 30 -9.93 1.38 18.06
C ASP A 30 -10.65 2.48 17.29
N VAL A 31 -11.95 2.33 17.08
CA VAL A 31 -12.82 3.34 16.43
C VAL A 31 -13.19 4.46 17.41
N ASP A 32 -13.32 4.14 18.68
CA ASP A 32 -13.60 5.12 19.75
C ASP A 32 -12.38 5.96 20.17
N ARG A 33 -11.23 5.75 19.55
CA ARG A 33 -10.10 6.65 19.77
C ARG A 33 -10.37 7.98 19.11
N ASP A 34 -10.26 9.03 19.88
CA ASP A 34 -10.31 10.40 19.39
C ASP A 34 -9.25 10.58 18.29
N GLY A 35 -9.70 10.76 17.10
CA GLY A 35 -8.81 11.03 15.97
C GLY A 35 -9.49 10.82 14.63
N ILE A 36 -9.14 11.67 13.68
CA ILE A 36 -9.60 11.60 12.31
C ILE A 36 -8.38 11.53 11.42
N ILE A 37 -8.35 10.58 10.50
CA ILE A 37 -7.41 10.57 9.39
C ILE A 37 -8.18 10.98 8.15
N ALA A 38 -7.70 12.02 7.46
CA ALA A 38 -8.22 12.42 6.17
C ALA A 38 -7.13 12.21 5.11
N ILE A 39 -7.52 11.59 4.00
CA ILE A 39 -6.65 11.32 2.86
C ILE A 39 -7.25 12.01 1.64
N ASP A 40 -6.51 12.97 1.08
CA ASP A 40 -6.79 13.53 -0.23
C ASP A 40 -5.89 12.82 -1.26
N PHE A 41 -6.47 11.85 -1.93
CA PHE A 41 -5.77 11.06 -2.93
C PHE A 41 -5.81 11.76 -4.28
N GLY A 42 -4.77 12.55 -4.56
CA GLY A 42 -4.62 13.31 -5.80
C GLY A 42 -3.87 12.53 -6.89
N THR A 43 -3.93 13.04 -8.12
CA THR A 43 -3.22 12.47 -9.28
C THR A 43 -1.69 12.63 -9.16
N LYS A 44 -1.24 13.78 -8.70
CA LYS A 44 0.19 14.09 -8.57
C LYS A 44 0.72 13.88 -7.16
N SER A 45 -0.10 14.18 -6.18
CA SER A 45 0.26 14.07 -4.77
C SER A 45 -0.92 13.63 -3.94
N THR A 46 -0.61 12.92 -2.87
CA THR A 46 -1.55 12.48 -1.85
C THR A 46 -1.26 13.26 -0.57
N VAL A 47 -2.25 13.91 0.00
CA VAL A 47 -2.12 14.60 1.28
C VAL A 47 -2.82 13.80 2.35
N VAL A 48 -2.10 13.52 3.42
CA VAL A 48 -2.65 12.80 4.58
C VAL A 48 -2.52 13.69 5.80
N VAL A 49 -3.61 13.85 6.51
CA VAL A 49 -3.65 14.61 7.76
C VAL A 49 -4.23 13.75 8.87
N TYR A 50 -3.66 13.87 10.03
CA TYR A 50 -4.14 13.26 11.25
C TYR A 50 -4.57 14.32 12.25
N GLN A 51 -5.77 14.22 12.75
CA GLN A 51 -6.32 15.08 13.79
C GLN A 51 -6.61 14.26 15.04
N LYS A 52 -5.82 14.50 16.08
CA LYS A 52 -5.98 13.82 17.38
C LYS A 52 -7.01 14.49 18.29
N SER A 53 -7.18 15.80 18.14
CA SER A 53 -8.14 16.61 18.87
C SER A 53 -8.65 17.73 17.98
N SER A 54 -9.75 18.37 18.35
CA SER A 54 -10.36 19.44 17.55
C SER A 54 -9.44 20.64 17.26
N GLU A 55 -8.33 20.76 17.96
CA GLU A 55 -7.45 21.91 17.88
C GLU A 55 -6.17 21.68 17.05
N HIS A 56 -5.77 20.43 16.80
CA HIS A 56 -4.48 20.15 16.19
C HIS A 56 -4.61 19.14 15.04
N THR A 57 -4.34 19.61 13.85
CA THR A 57 -4.21 18.79 12.64
C THR A 57 -2.73 18.68 12.29
N LEU A 58 -2.25 17.47 12.14
CA LEU A 58 -0.85 17.15 11.81
C LEU A 58 -0.77 16.56 10.42
N PRO A 59 -0.09 17.22 9.48
CA PRO A 59 0.18 16.62 8.18
C PRO A 59 1.20 15.49 8.30
N MET A 60 1.07 14.47 7.46
CA MET A 60 1.95 13.31 7.42
C MET A 60 2.84 13.37 6.17
N ALA A 61 4.14 13.14 6.38
CA ALA A 61 5.12 13.01 5.31
C ALA A 61 5.55 11.53 5.20
N ILE A 62 5.38 10.94 4.03
CA ILE A 62 5.60 9.52 3.80
C ILE A 62 6.83 9.30 2.94
N GLY A 63 7.80 8.53 3.45
CA GLY A 63 9.01 8.17 2.71
C GLY A 63 10.03 9.30 2.56
N THR A 64 10.01 10.32 3.41
CA THR A 64 10.96 11.45 3.36
C THR A 64 12.34 11.14 3.96
N GLY A 65 12.57 9.96 4.48
CA GLY A 65 13.87 9.43 4.87
C GLY A 65 14.57 10.05 6.08
N ARG A 66 14.30 11.31 6.44
CA ARG A 66 14.91 11.99 7.59
C ARG A 66 13.91 12.81 8.36
N LEU A 67 13.67 12.44 9.60
CA LEU A 67 12.87 13.25 10.55
C LEU A 67 13.43 14.67 10.74
N ALA A 68 14.73 14.87 10.52
CA ALA A 68 15.37 16.18 10.65
C ALA A 68 14.98 17.18 9.55
N ASP A 69 14.48 16.69 8.42
CA ASP A 69 14.00 17.51 7.31
C ASP A 69 12.48 17.74 7.39
N ALA A 70 11.82 17.20 8.40
CA ALA A 70 10.41 17.42 8.65
C ALA A 70 10.17 18.92 8.95
N GLY A 71 9.31 19.54 8.15
CA GLY A 71 8.97 20.95 8.32
C GLY A 71 8.91 21.76 7.03
N ARG A 72 9.36 21.20 5.92
CA ARG A 72 9.16 21.85 4.62
C ARG A 72 7.77 21.47 4.08
N PRO A 73 6.97 22.44 3.60
CA PRO A 73 5.64 22.18 3.06
C PRO A 73 5.63 21.07 1.99
N GLU A 74 6.65 21.02 1.13
CA GLU A 74 6.80 20.06 0.05
C GLU A 74 6.87 18.59 0.53
N HIS A 75 7.31 18.37 1.78
CA HIS A 75 7.38 17.02 2.34
C HIS A 75 6.01 16.42 2.66
N TYR A 76 5.01 17.26 2.81
CA TYR A 76 3.64 16.86 3.12
C TYR A 76 2.77 16.71 1.87
N GLU A 77 3.27 17.12 0.73
CA GLU A 77 2.71 16.81 -0.59
C GLU A 77 3.32 15.50 -1.06
N ASN A 78 2.82 14.38 -0.54
CA ASN A 78 3.38 13.06 -0.84
C ASN A 78 3.17 12.71 -2.31
N PRO A 79 4.22 12.53 -3.13
CA PRO A 79 4.05 12.16 -4.54
C PRO A 79 3.25 10.90 -4.70
N THR A 80 2.25 10.90 -5.60
CA THR A 80 1.46 9.71 -5.93
C THR A 80 2.26 8.82 -6.90
N VAL A 81 3.25 8.15 -6.35
CA VAL A 81 4.18 7.26 -7.08
C VAL A 81 4.36 5.97 -6.30
N MET A 82 4.37 4.86 -7.01
CA MET A 82 4.72 3.53 -6.51
C MET A 82 5.92 3.00 -7.29
N GLU A 83 6.83 2.34 -6.60
CA GLU A 83 7.94 1.63 -7.21
C GLU A 83 7.74 0.12 -7.06
N PHE A 84 7.90 -0.60 -8.14
CA PHE A 84 7.96 -2.06 -8.15
C PHE A 84 9.42 -2.49 -8.01
N ALA A 85 9.89 -2.63 -6.78
CA ALA A 85 11.26 -3.03 -6.52
C ALA A 85 11.44 -4.55 -6.67
N ASP A 86 10.52 -5.33 -6.08
CA ASP A 86 10.53 -6.81 -6.16
C ASP A 86 9.11 -7.35 -5.98
N ILE A 87 8.37 -7.48 -7.07
CA ILE A 87 7.00 -8.00 -7.08
C ILE A 87 6.96 -9.48 -6.66
N GLY A 88 7.96 -10.27 -7.07
CA GLY A 88 8.01 -11.69 -6.72
C GLY A 88 8.07 -11.91 -5.21
N THR A 89 8.93 -11.19 -4.52
CA THR A 89 8.99 -11.22 -3.05
C THR A 89 7.72 -10.67 -2.44
N PHE A 90 7.16 -9.58 -2.95
CA PHE A 90 5.89 -9.03 -2.51
C PHE A 90 4.77 -10.07 -2.59
N LEU A 91 4.53 -10.68 -3.75
CA LEU A 91 3.48 -11.67 -3.96
C LEU A 91 3.67 -12.92 -3.08
N SER A 92 4.90 -13.38 -2.93
CA SER A 92 5.23 -14.51 -2.05
C SER A 92 4.81 -14.25 -0.61
N LYS A 93 5.06 -13.05 -0.10
CA LYS A 93 4.71 -12.65 1.26
C LYS A 93 3.23 -12.31 1.41
N TYR A 94 2.66 -11.65 0.41
CA TYR A 94 1.25 -11.29 0.38
C TYR A 94 0.36 -12.54 0.39
N ASN A 95 0.68 -13.53 -0.46
CA ASN A 95 -0.09 -14.76 -0.58
C ASN A 95 0.17 -15.77 0.55
N ALA A 96 1.26 -15.63 1.30
CA ALA A 96 1.57 -16.52 2.41
C ALA A 96 0.65 -16.31 3.64
N ARG A 97 -0.08 -15.21 3.70
CA ARG A 97 -0.99 -14.87 4.80
C ARG A 97 -2.39 -14.60 4.30
N ASN A 98 -3.35 -15.35 4.87
CA ASN A 98 -4.76 -15.02 4.72
C ASN A 98 -5.11 -13.83 5.63
N GLY A 99 -5.80 -12.84 5.08
CA GLY A 99 -6.45 -11.76 5.82
C GLY A 99 -5.61 -10.52 6.14
N ARG A 100 -4.37 -10.66 6.53
CA ARG A 100 -3.44 -9.53 6.73
C ARG A 100 -2.07 -9.85 6.14
N PRO A 101 -1.86 -9.53 4.87
CA PRO A 101 -0.56 -9.72 4.25
C PRO A 101 0.51 -8.91 4.95
N GLU A 102 1.71 -9.46 5.03
CA GLU A 102 2.88 -8.73 5.49
C GLU A 102 3.24 -7.68 4.45
N THR A 103 3.25 -6.41 4.86
CA THR A 103 3.71 -5.31 4.02
C THR A 103 5.21 -5.18 4.15
N LEU A 104 5.91 -5.31 3.02
CA LEU A 104 7.34 -5.06 2.93
C LEU A 104 7.54 -3.77 2.14
N TRP A 105 7.85 -2.70 2.85
CA TRP A 105 8.11 -1.39 2.24
C TRP A 105 9.17 -1.49 1.12
N GLU A 106 10.19 -2.29 1.33
CA GLU A 106 11.32 -2.46 0.40
C GLU A 106 10.92 -3.09 -0.93
N THR A 107 9.80 -3.80 -0.99
CA THR A 107 9.34 -4.45 -2.23
C THR A 107 8.45 -3.57 -3.08
N LEU A 108 7.69 -2.69 -2.43
CA LEU A 108 6.79 -1.71 -3.06
C LEU A 108 6.88 -0.35 -2.36
N PRO A 109 8.01 0.37 -2.45
CA PRO A 109 8.10 1.72 -1.91
C PRO A 109 7.10 2.66 -2.58
N ILE A 110 6.63 3.66 -1.83
CA ILE A 110 5.72 4.69 -2.33
C ILE A 110 6.23 6.09 -2.04
N SER A 111 5.52 7.07 -2.57
CA SER A 111 5.64 8.48 -2.20
C SER A 111 7.05 9.06 -2.45
N HIS A 112 7.61 9.76 -1.48
CA HIS A 112 8.91 10.44 -1.62
C HIS A 112 10.06 9.46 -1.87
N THR A 113 10.03 8.25 -1.30
CA THR A 113 11.04 7.22 -1.57
C THR A 113 10.99 6.82 -3.03
N ALA A 114 9.84 6.35 -3.51
CA ALA A 114 9.67 5.96 -4.91
C ALA A 114 9.99 7.09 -5.89
N TYR A 115 9.58 8.33 -5.55
CA TYR A 115 9.84 9.50 -6.38
C TYR A 115 11.34 9.84 -6.46
N SER A 116 12.05 9.73 -5.35
CA SER A 116 13.50 9.92 -5.30
C SER A 116 14.22 8.88 -6.14
N ASP A 117 13.81 7.61 -6.01
CA ASP A 117 14.41 6.51 -6.75
C ASP A 117 14.11 6.63 -8.24
N MET A 118 12.90 7.03 -8.62
CA MET A 118 12.54 7.33 -10.00
C MET A 118 13.44 8.41 -10.61
N LYS A 119 13.69 9.49 -9.90
CA LYS A 119 14.56 10.59 -10.37
C LYS A 119 16.01 10.17 -10.56
N ASN A 120 16.48 9.23 -9.77
CA ASN A 120 17.85 8.74 -9.79
C ASN A 120 18.04 7.50 -10.64
N SER A 121 16.96 6.94 -11.21
CA SER A 121 16.97 5.73 -11.99
C SER A 121 17.38 5.96 -13.43
N ALA A 122 17.93 4.92 -14.05
CA ALA A 122 18.20 4.92 -15.49
C ALA A 122 16.90 4.76 -16.28
N SER A 123 16.90 5.23 -17.53
CA SER A 123 15.71 5.16 -18.42
C SER A 123 15.17 3.73 -18.61
N ARG A 124 16.04 2.71 -18.49
CA ARG A 124 15.64 1.30 -18.58
C ARG A 124 14.72 0.86 -17.44
N ASP A 125 14.78 1.54 -16.30
CA ASP A 125 14.03 1.20 -15.09
C ASP A 125 12.67 1.92 -15.05
N TYR A 126 12.30 2.64 -16.12
CA TYR A 126 11.06 3.43 -16.17
C TYR A 126 9.81 2.59 -15.91
N TYR A 127 9.78 1.35 -16.39
CA TYR A 127 8.64 0.43 -16.21
C TYR A 127 8.48 -0.10 -14.78
N ALA A 128 9.45 0.18 -13.90
CA ALA A 128 9.34 -0.14 -12.48
C ALA A 128 8.62 0.94 -11.66
N PHE A 129 8.24 2.06 -12.26
CA PHE A 129 7.56 3.15 -11.58
C PHE A 129 6.17 3.39 -12.14
N PHE A 130 5.23 3.56 -11.23
CA PHE A 130 3.83 3.82 -11.56
C PHE A 130 3.40 5.17 -10.98
N CYS A 131 3.34 6.18 -11.84
CA CYS A 131 3.01 7.56 -11.45
C CYS A 131 1.54 7.92 -11.65
N ASP A 132 0.84 7.18 -12.51
CA ASP A 132 -0.50 7.52 -12.99
C ASP A 132 -1.58 6.56 -12.45
N LEU A 133 -1.38 6.04 -11.24
CA LEU A 133 -2.25 5.04 -10.64
C LEU A 133 -3.72 5.45 -10.66
N LYS A 134 -4.03 6.68 -10.27
CA LYS A 134 -5.40 7.19 -10.24
C LYS A 134 -6.00 7.38 -11.63
N GLN A 135 -5.21 7.86 -12.59
CA GLN A 135 -5.65 8.06 -13.97
C GLN A 135 -5.88 6.72 -14.66
N TRP A 136 -4.93 5.79 -14.51
CA TRP A 136 -5.03 4.46 -15.08
C TRP A 136 -6.28 3.71 -14.56
N ALA A 137 -6.60 3.82 -13.28
CA ALA A 137 -7.82 3.25 -12.72
C ALA A 137 -9.09 3.79 -13.38
N GLY A 138 -9.07 5.04 -13.87
CA GLY A 138 -10.18 5.66 -14.61
C GLY A 138 -10.28 5.25 -16.08
N GLU A 139 -9.18 4.85 -16.70
CA GLU A 139 -9.14 4.51 -18.13
C GLU A 139 -9.61 3.09 -18.43
N GLY A 140 -9.43 2.14 -17.51
CA GLY A 140 -10.06 0.82 -17.48
C GLY A 140 -9.87 -0.13 -18.68
N CYS A 141 -9.15 0.29 -19.73
CA CYS A 141 -9.18 -0.42 -21.01
C CYS A 141 -7.90 -1.17 -21.37
N TYR A 142 -6.78 -0.81 -20.79
CA TYR A 142 -5.48 -1.34 -21.22
C TYR A 142 -4.71 -2.01 -20.09
N PRO A 143 -4.12 -3.20 -20.35
CA PRO A 143 -3.21 -3.81 -19.41
C PRO A 143 -1.90 -3.01 -19.38
N LEU A 144 -1.27 -2.97 -18.21
CA LEU A 144 0.05 -2.37 -18.03
C LEU A 144 1.12 -3.45 -17.89
N ARG A 145 2.20 -3.29 -18.65
CA ARG A 145 3.39 -4.10 -18.48
C ARG A 145 4.30 -3.45 -17.44
N ILE A 146 4.63 -4.21 -16.43
CA ILE A 146 5.51 -3.82 -15.33
C ILE A 146 6.78 -4.66 -15.43
N CYS A 147 7.93 -4.01 -15.37
CA CYS A 147 9.21 -4.68 -15.19
C CYS A 147 9.77 -4.19 -13.86
N ASP A 148 9.77 -5.03 -12.84
CA ASP A 148 10.33 -4.64 -11.56
C ASP A 148 11.86 -4.52 -11.59
N ARG A 149 12.44 -3.93 -10.54
CA ARG A 149 13.90 -3.74 -10.48
C ARG A 149 14.66 -5.04 -10.22
N ALA A 150 14.00 -6.07 -9.73
CA ALA A 150 14.57 -7.41 -9.60
C ALA A 150 14.65 -8.17 -10.94
N GLY A 151 14.03 -7.63 -12.01
CA GLY A 151 14.04 -8.18 -13.36
C GLY A 151 12.84 -9.09 -13.66
N GLY A 152 11.80 -9.07 -12.80
CA GLY A 152 10.52 -9.73 -13.05
C GLY A 152 9.68 -8.94 -14.06
N GLU A 153 8.94 -9.64 -14.91
CA GLU A 153 7.98 -9.06 -15.85
C GLU A 153 6.57 -9.51 -15.49
N TYR A 154 5.67 -8.55 -15.32
CA TYR A 154 4.30 -8.77 -14.92
C TYR A 154 3.34 -8.02 -15.83
N LEU A 155 2.15 -8.57 -15.98
CA LEU A 155 1.07 -7.90 -16.70
C LEU A 155 -0.02 -7.57 -15.68
N LEU A 156 -0.25 -6.29 -15.46
CA LEU A 156 -1.36 -5.80 -14.67
C LEU A 156 -2.58 -5.69 -15.58
N PRO A 157 -3.65 -6.48 -15.37
CA PRO A 157 -4.83 -6.43 -16.22
C PRO A 157 -5.54 -5.09 -16.08
N PRO A 158 -6.47 -4.75 -17.00
CA PRO A 158 -7.30 -3.56 -16.86
C PRO A 158 -8.03 -3.55 -15.52
N TYR A 159 -8.11 -2.39 -14.90
CA TYR A 159 -8.63 -2.21 -13.53
C TYR A 159 -9.99 -2.89 -13.28
N MET A 160 -10.90 -2.86 -14.27
CA MET A 160 -12.24 -3.42 -14.13
C MET A 160 -12.45 -4.71 -14.94
N SER A 161 -11.39 -5.39 -15.35
CA SER A 161 -11.51 -6.59 -16.19
C SER A 161 -12.16 -7.77 -15.46
N GLY A 162 -11.99 -7.86 -14.14
CA GLY A 162 -12.40 -9.03 -13.36
C GLY A 162 -11.63 -10.30 -13.71
N GLU A 163 -10.56 -10.20 -14.50
CA GLU A 163 -9.69 -11.32 -14.84
C GLU A 163 -8.84 -11.68 -13.64
N ALA A 164 -8.78 -12.98 -13.33
CA ALA A 164 -7.87 -13.46 -12.32
C ALA A 164 -6.43 -13.27 -12.82
N ALA A 165 -5.66 -12.50 -12.08
CA ALA A 165 -4.27 -12.19 -12.39
C ALA A 165 -3.38 -12.45 -11.18
N GLU A 166 -2.11 -12.67 -11.43
CA GLU A 166 -1.11 -12.81 -10.37
C GLU A 166 -0.98 -11.53 -9.55
N LEU A 167 -1.14 -10.38 -10.19
CA LEU A 167 -1.17 -9.07 -9.58
C LEU A 167 -2.53 -8.43 -9.83
N ASP A 168 -3.36 -8.34 -8.79
CA ASP A 168 -4.68 -7.73 -8.88
C ASP A 168 -4.58 -6.20 -8.75
N PRO A 169 -5.14 -5.43 -9.69
CA PRO A 169 -5.05 -3.97 -9.68
C PRO A 169 -5.84 -3.33 -8.53
N ILE A 170 -6.92 -3.94 -8.07
CA ILE A 170 -7.73 -3.42 -6.97
C ILE A 170 -6.99 -3.64 -5.65
N GLU A 171 -6.40 -4.82 -5.46
CA GLU A 171 -5.58 -5.12 -4.29
C GLU A 171 -4.34 -4.22 -4.23
N LEU A 172 -3.67 -4.00 -5.37
CA LEU A 172 -2.52 -3.11 -5.47
C LEU A 172 -2.90 -1.66 -5.09
N TYR A 173 -4.06 -1.20 -5.52
CA TYR A 173 -4.57 0.12 -5.18
C TYR A 173 -4.89 0.22 -3.68
N ALA A 174 -5.56 -0.77 -3.12
CA ALA A 174 -5.84 -0.84 -1.70
C ALA A 174 -4.55 -0.91 -0.86
N TYR A 175 -3.56 -1.67 -1.33
CA TYR A 175 -2.25 -1.75 -0.71
C TYR A 175 -1.55 -0.38 -0.70
N TYR A 176 -1.56 0.33 -1.83
CA TYR A 176 -1.00 1.68 -1.94
C TYR A 176 -1.60 2.63 -0.89
N ILE A 177 -2.94 2.67 -0.79
CA ILE A 177 -3.62 3.52 0.19
C ILE A 177 -3.31 3.07 1.62
N GLY A 178 -3.20 1.78 1.87
CA GLY A 178 -2.89 1.22 3.18
C GLY A 178 -1.48 1.50 3.69
N LEU A 179 -0.56 1.88 2.82
CA LEU A 179 0.81 2.28 3.19
C LEU A 179 0.89 3.70 3.76
N TYR A 180 -0.13 4.52 3.59
CA TYR A 180 -0.26 5.82 4.22
C TYR A 180 -0.79 5.68 5.66
#